data_6f32b6542a3a4f709e495ece6554523d
#
_entry.id   6f32b6542a3a4f709e495ece6554523d
#
_cell.length_a   1.000
_cell.length_b   1.000
_cell.length_c   1.000
_cell.angle_alpha   90.00
_cell.angle_beta   90.00
_cell.angle_gamma   90.00
#
_symmetry.space_group_name_H-M   'P 1'
#
loop_
_entity.id
_entity.type
_entity.pdbx_description
1 polymer ?
#
loop_
_entity_poly.entity_id
_entity_poly.type
_entity_poly.pdbx_seq_one_letter_code
_entity_poly.pdbx_strand_id
1 'polypeptide(L)'
;MNARERFQTTAAFEPVDRTYLLPPWLWGATLERWRLEGLPDDADLVEYFGTDRMDGAPVHMQGPYGPHLMPPLERAVLEETESHRIVRDEEGNTVKLFKDDPLRSMPEWIAYPMKDRRDWETVVRPRLDPAVPGRCPSGAELEAYAAAVRERDVPLSLWCGSLYGWPRSLLGVERLSLMFYDDPRLVHEMCEHIADFVIQVLTPILAQVE
;
A
#
# COMPACT_ATOMS: atom_id res chain seq x y z
N MET A 1 13.75 -9.68 -24.73
CA MET A 1 13.85 -9.82 -23.25
C MET A 1 12.45 -9.88 -22.67
N ASN A 2 12.22 -10.77 -21.67
CA ASN A 2 10.99 -10.74 -20.89
C ASN A 2 11.03 -9.59 -19.86
N ALA A 3 9.93 -9.34 -19.14
CA ALA A 3 9.84 -8.21 -18.20
C ALA A 3 10.82 -8.35 -17.02
N ARG A 4 11.02 -9.57 -16.50
CA ARG A 4 11.98 -9.84 -15.42
C ARG A 4 13.43 -9.58 -15.86
N GLU A 5 13.84 -10.13 -16.99
CA GLU A 5 15.18 -9.91 -17.55
C GLU A 5 15.44 -8.41 -17.77
N ARG A 6 14.48 -7.70 -18.36
CA ARG A 6 14.58 -6.28 -18.62
C ARG A 6 14.71 -5.48 -17.33
N PHE A 7 13.92 -5.82 -16.30
CA PHE A 7 14.03 -5.20 -14.99
C PHE A 7 15.43 -5.41 -14.38
N GLN A 8 15.92 -6.65 -14.36
CA GLN A 8 17.21 -7.01 -13.79
C GLN A 8 18.36 -6.31 -14.52
N THR A 9 18.34 -6.34 -15.85
CA THR A 9 19.36 -5.69 -16.69
C THR A 9 19.34 -4.18 -16.52
N THR A 10 18.15 -3.56 -16.45
CA THR A 10 18.01 -2.11 -16.16
C THR A 10 18.56 -1.76 -14.78
N ALA A 11 18.24 -2.57 -13.75
CA ALA A 11 18.72 -2.35 -12.38
C ALA A 11 20.23 -2.55 -12.22
N ALA A 12 20.83 -3.42 -13.04
CA ALA A 12 22.27 -3.65 -13.10
C ALA A 12 23.03 -2.60 -13.93
N PHE A 13 22.34 -1.63 -14.56
CA PHE A 13 22.92 -0.66 -15.50
C PHE A 13 23.64 -1.29 -16.69
N GLU A 14 23.16 -2.44 -17.15
CA GLU A 14 23.68 -3.16 -18.29
C GLU A 14 22.92 -2.78 -19.59
N PRO A 15 23.49 -3.06 -20.78
CA PRO A 15 22.80 -2.83 -22.04
C PRO A 15 21.48 -3.62 -22.14
N VAL A 16 20.40 -2.93 -22.45
CA VAL A 16 19.03 -3.44 -22.49
C VAL A 16 18.34 -3.04 -23.80
N ASP A 17 17.38 -3.81 -24.26
CA ASP A 17 16.59 -3.52 -25.48
C ASP A 17 15.80 -2.21 -25.35
N ARG A 18 15.23 -1.94 -24.18
CA ARG A 18 14.65 -0.67 -23.73
C ARG A 18 14.59 -0.64 -22.21
N THR A 19 14.49 0.53 -21.62
CA THR A 19 14.27 0.66 -20.17
C THR A 19 13.00 -0.04 -19.74
N TYR A 20 13.04 -0.69 -18.56
CA TYR A 20 11.85 -1.24 -17.93
C TYR A 20 10.86 -0.12 -17.60
N LEU A 21 9.62 -0.27 -18.04
CA LEU A 21 8.54 0.69 -17.82
C LEU A 21 7.50 0.09 -16.87
N LEU A 22 7.31 0.73 -15.72
CA LEU A 22 6.29 0.34 -14.76
C LEU A 22 4.90 0.30 -15.41
N PRO A 23 4.06 -0.70 -15.08
CA PRO A 23 2.69 -0.73 -15.55
C PRO A 23 1.93 0.50 -15.04
N PRO A 24 0.95 1.01 -15.80
CA PRO A 24 0.17 2.16 -15.39
C PRO A 24 -0.67 1.81 -14.15
N TRP A 25 -0.54 2.63 -13.11
CA TRP A 25 -1.43 2.60 -11.96
C TRP A 25 -2.42 3.77 -12.08
N LEU A 26 -3.69 3.45 -12.29
CA LEU A 26 -4.71 4.43 -12.61
C LEU A 26 -5.82 4.47 -11.57
N TRP A 27 -6.34 5.66 -11.34
CA TRP A 27 -7.58 5.85 -10.63
C TRP A 27 -8.76 5.37 -11.48
N GLY A 28 -9.81 4.82 -10.85
CA GLY A 28 -11.01 4.38 -11.56
C GLY A 28 -11.63 5.48 -12.41
N ALA A 29 -11.75 6.71 -11.87
CA ALA A 29 -12.25 7.86 -12.59
C ALA A 29 -11.41 8.24 -13.82
N THR A 30 -10.08 8.05 -13.77
CA THR A 30 -9.21 8.27 -14.93
C THR A 30 -9.47 7.24 -16.01
N LEU A 31 -9.62 5.98 -15.63
CA LEU A 31 -9.90 4.88 -16.56
C LEU A 31 -11.25 5.06 -17.26
N GLU A 32 -12.30 5.44 -16.53
CA GLU A 32 -13.60 5.75 -17.13
C GLU A 32 -13.54 6.92 -18.10
N ARG A 33 -12.86 8.01 -17.72
CA ARG A 33 -12.67 9.14 -18.63
C ARG A 33 -11.97 8.71 -19.92
N TRP A 34 -10.91 7.91 -19.82
CA TRP A 34 -10.19 7.43 -21.00
C TRP A 34 -11.03 6.50 -21.87
N ARG A 35 -11.94 5.71 -21.30
CA ARG A 35 -12.92 4.93 -22.06
C ARG A 35 -13.86 5.83 -22.85
N LEU A 36 -14.34 6.92 -22.26
CA LEU A 36 -15.14 7.94 -22.97
C LEU A 36 -14.33 8.67 -24.06
N GLU A 37 -13.01 8.76 -23.91
CA GLU A 37 -12.07 9.36 -24.87
C GLU A 37 -11.59 8.35 -25.96
N GLY A 38 -12.01 7.09 -25.89
CA GLY A 38 -11.74 6.07 -26.90
C GLY A 38 -10.82 4.92 -26.51
N LEU A 39 -10.46 4.78 -25.21
CA LEU A 39 -9.81 3.57 -24.73
C LEU A 39 -10.81 2.41 -24.80
N PRO A 40 -10.47 1.27 -25.45
CA PRO A 40 -11.36 0.11 -25.47
C PRO A 40 -11.68 -0.39 -24.04
N ASP A 41 -12.91 -0.83 -23.80
CA ASP A 41 -13.37 -1.30 -22.49
C ASP A 41 -12.59 -2.54 -22.00
N ASP A 42 -12.16 -3.37 -22.92
CA ASP A 42 -11.42 -4.63 -22.70
C ASP A 42 -9.90 -4.49 -22.87
N ALA A 43 -9.38 -3.24 -23.02
CA ALA A 43 -7.96 -3.02 -23.23
C ALA A 43 -7.12 -3.53 -22.06
N ASP A 44 -6.16 -4.42 -22.36
CA ASP A 44 -5.05 -4.68 -21.46
C ASP A 44 -4.13 -3.44 -21.45
N LEU A 45 -4.11 -2.73 -20.33
CA LEU A 45 -3.39 -1.44 -20.24
C LEU A 45 -1.87 -1.61 -20.40
N VAL A 46 -1.32 -2.76 -20.01
CA VAL A 46 0.11 -3.04 -20.16
C VAL A 46 0.45 -3.19 -21.64
N GLU A 47 -0.35 -3.93 -22.39
CA GLU A 47 -0.17 -4.10 -23.84
C GLU A 47 -0.49 -2.80 -24.59
N TYR A 48 -1.58 -2.14 -24.22
CA TYR A 48 -2.02 -0.90 -24.88
C TYR A 48 -0.98 0.22 -24.78
N PHE A 49 -0.33 0.38 -23.64
CA PHE A 49 0.71 1.40 -23.43
C PHE A 49 2.13 0.88 -23.66
N GLY A 50 2.31 -0.42 -23.99
CA GLY A 50 3.62 -1.02 -24.23
C GLY A 50 4.54 -1.01 -23.00
N THR A 51 3.94 -1.08 -21.80
CA THR A 51 4.69 -1.14 -20.53
C THR A 51 5.07 -2.58 -20.17
N ASP A 52 5.77 -2.79 -19.09
CA ASP A 52 6.15 -4.11 -18.63
C ASP A 52 5.21 -4.61 -17.53
N ARG A 53 4.97 -5.93 -17.48
CA ARG A 53 4.18 -6.54 -16.40
C ARG A 53 5.00 -6.65 -15.12
N MET A 54 4.31 -6.58 -14.00
CA MET A 54 4.86 -6.78 -12.66
C MET A 54 3.79 -7.44 -11.78
N ASP A 55 4.19 -8.45 -11.01
CA ASP A 55 3.30 -9.11 -10.06
C ASP A 55 3.57 -8.62 -8.63
N GLY A 56 2.54 -8.68 -7.79
CA GLY A 56 2.65 -8.41 -6.36
C GLY A 56 2.87 -9.69 -5.56
N ALA A 57 3.73 -9.64 -4.55
CA ALA A 57 3.83 -10.73 -3.60
C ALA A 57 2.72 -10.65 -2.53
N PRO A 58 2.26 -11.81 -1.98
CA PRO A 58 1.14 -11.88 -1.05
C PRO A 58 1.54 -11.46 0.36
N VAL A 59 1.78 -10.18 0.55
CA VAL A 59 2.16 -9.58 1.84
C VAL A 59 1.13 -8.52 2.23
N HIS A 60 0.60 -8.63 3.44
CA HIS A 60 -0.48 -7.78 3.95
C HIS A 60 0.02 -6.77 4.98
N MET A 61 0.70 -5.73 4.51
CA MET A 61 1.20 -4.62 5.34
C MET A 61 0.54 -3.30 5.02
N GLN A 62 -0.04 -3.16 3.83
CA GLN A 62 -0.61 -1.93 3.31
C GLN A 62 -2.14 -2.03 3.25
N GLY A 63 -2.83 -1.10 3.90
CA GLY A 63 -4.24 -0.83 3.72
C GLY A 63 -4.47 0.19 2.58
N PRO A 64 -5.70 0.57 2.31
CA PRO A 64 -6.06 1.48 1.21
C PRO A 64 -5.35 2.83 1.28
N TYR A 65 -5.12 3.36 2.48
CA TYR A 65 -4.60 4.71 2.68
C TYR A 65 -3.39 4.79 3.62
N GLY A 66 -2.99 3.66 4.24
CA GLY A 66 -1.91 3.65 5.23
C GLY A 66 -1.47 2.24 5.58
N PRO A 67 -0.82 2.05 6.73
CA PRO A 67 -0.44 0.71 7.18
C PRO A 67 -1.70 -0.12 7.46
N HIS A 68 -1.68 -1.40 7.10
CA HIS A 68 -2.76 -2.31 7.43
C HIS A 68 -2.70 -2.69 8.92
N LEU A 69 -3.65 -2.18 9.71
CA LEU A 69 -3.75 -2.45 11.15
C LEU A 69 -4.43 -3.81 11.38
N MET A 70 -3.79 -4.68 12.18
CA MET A 70 -4.35 -6.01 12.51
C MET A 70 -4.27 -6.25 14.02
N PRO A 71 -5.41 -6.57 14.68
CA PRO A 71 -6.75 -6.62 14.10
C PRO A 71 -7.23 -5.23 13.64
N PRO A 72 -8.11 -5.18 12.62
CA PRO A 72 -8.64 -3.91 12.13
C PRO A 72 -9.45 -3.20 13.21
N LEU A 73 -9.59 -1.88 13.06
CA LEU A 73 -10.49 -1.10 13.89
C LEU A 73 -11.93 -1.27 13.41
N GLU A 74 -12.89 -1.00 14.32
CA GLU A 74 -14.30 -1.13 14.00
C GLU A 74 -14.72 -0.10 12.96
N ARG A 75 -15.21 -0.59 11.82
CA ARG A 75 -15.81 0.25 10.79
C ARG A 75 -17.18 0.74 11.25
N ALA A 76 -17.45 2.03 11.06
CA ALA A 76 -18.74 2.63 11.41
C ALA A 76 -19.17 3.68 10.39
N VAL A 77 -20.47 3.74 10.10
CA VAL A 77 -21.09 4.88 9.41
C VAL A 77 -21.48 5.89 10.49
N LEU A 78 -20.82 7.05 10.49
CA LEU A 78 -21.02 8.11 11.49
C LEU A 78 -22.12 9.08 11.07
N GLU A 79 -22.26 9.32 9.76
CA GLU A 79 -23.26 10.18 9.17
C GLU A 79 -23.62 9.68 7.77
N GLU A 80 -24.88 9.78 7.40
CA GLU A 80 -25.32 9.53 6.04
C GLU A 80 -26.36 10.56 5.62
N THR A 81 -26.12 11.20 4.48
CA THR A 81 -27.01 12.18 3.84
C THR A 81 -27.35 11.72 2.41
N GLU A 82 -28.11 12.52 1.68
CA GLU A 82 -28.38 12.25 0.25
C GLU A 82 -27.10 12.34 -0.60
N SER A 83 -26.18 13.27 -0.26
CA SER A 83 -24.99 13.56 -1.08
C SER A 83 -23.71 12.82 -0.63
N HIS A 84 -23.61 12.40 0.63
CA HIS A 84 -22.37 11.80 1.15
C HIS A 84 -22.60 10.88 2.34
N ARG A 85 -21.53 10.10 2.66
CA ARG A 85 -21.37 9.35 3.92
C ARG A 85 -20.10 9.79 4.62
N ILE A 86 -20.16 9.91 5.94
CA ILE A 86 -18.97 9.99 6.80
C ILE A 86 -18.81 8.63 7.45
N VAL A 87 -17.67 8.01 7.20
CA VAL A 87 -17.36 6.67 7.72
C VAL A 87 -16.05 6.68 8.49
N ARG A 88 -15.97 5.90 9.56
CA ARG A 88 -14.70 5.48 10.12
C ARG A 88 -14.35 4.16 9.44
N ASP A 89 -13.17 4.10 8.81
CA ASP A 89 -12.66 2.91 8.14
C ASP A 89 -11.95 1.94 9.11
N GLU A 90 -11.47 0.83 8.59
CA GLU A 90 -10.79 -0.22 9.36
C GLU A 90 -9.38 0.15 9.80
N GLU A 91 -8.77 1.15 9.17
CA GLU A 91 -7.52 1.79 9.62
C GLU A 91 -7.75 2.90 10.65
N GLY A 92 -9.03 3.24 10.95
CA GLY A 92 -9.41 4.26 11.93
C GLY A 92 -9.48 5.68 11.38
N ASN A 93 -9.32 5.87 10.07
CA ASN A 93 -9.54 7.17 9.47
C ASN A 93 -11.03 7.50 9.45
N THR A 94 -11.38 8.75 9.71
CA THR A 94 -12.72 9.27 9.44
C THR A 94 -12.69 9.99 8.12
N VAL A 95 -13.45 9.48 7.15
CA VAL A 95 -13.45 9.98 5.78
C VAL A 95 -14.86 10.29 5.31
N LYS A 96 -14.98 11.29 4.45
CA LYS A 96 -16.22 11.63 3.75
C LYS A 96 -16.16 11.09 2.34
N LEU A 97 -17.15 10.28 1.99
CA LEU A 97 -17.34 9.65 0.69
C LEU A 97 -18.54 10.29 0.00
N PHE A 98 -18.35 10.81 -1.21
CA PHE A 98 -19.42 11.44 -1.98
C PHE A 98 -20.19 10.38 -2.78
N LYS A 99 -21.52 10.47 -2.81
CA LYS A 99 -22.40 9.50 -3.47
C LYS A 99 -22.60 9.79 -4.97
N ASP A 100 -22.41 11.01 -5.37
CA ASP A 100 -22.49 11.49 -6.75
C ASP A 100 -21.23 11.20 -7.57
N ASP A 101 -20.16 10.77 -6.89
CA ASP A 101 -18.90 10.37 -7.52
C ASP A 101 -18.43 9.01 -6.94
N PRO A 102 -19.09 7.89 -7.30
CA PRO A 102 -18.76 6.57 -6.77
C PRO A 102 -17.37 6.07 -7.19
N LEU A 103 -16.77 6.67 -8.22
CA LEU A 103 -15.43 6.36 -8.70
C LEU A 103 -14.36 7.26 -8.12
N ARG A 104 -14.75 8.22 -7.32
CA ARG A 104 -13.82 9.12 -6.65
C ARG A 104 -12.82 8.32 -5.83
N SER A 105 -11.61 8.35 -6.28
CA SER A 105 -10.51 7.58 -5.71
C SER A 105 -9.98 8.15 -4.40
N MET A 106 -10.21 9.45 -4.15
CA MET A 106 -9.71 10.16 -2.98
C MET A 106 -10.87 10.67 -2.12
N PRO A 107 -11.06 10.14 -0.89
CA PRO A 107 -12.01 10.69 0.05
C PRO A 107 -11.54 12.04 0.60
N GLU A 108 -12.42 12.76 1.24
CA GLU A 108 -12.06 13.89 2.10
C GLU A 108 -11.74 13.36 3.50
N TRP A 109 -10.50 13.56 4.00
CA TRP A 109 -10.09 13.15 5.34
C TRP A 109 -10.56 14.15 6.38
N ILE A 110 -11.33 13.68 7.37
CA ILE A 110 -11.86 14.48 8.47
C ILE A 110 -11.02 14.27 9.74
N ALA A 111 -10.63 13.01 10.02
CA ALA A 111 -9.80 12.67 11.16
C ALA A 111 -8.95 11.44 10.90
N TYR A 112 -7.92 11.29 11.69
CA TYR A 112 -6.91 10.23 11.60
C TYR A 112 -6.92 9.35 12.85
N PRO A 113 -6.41 8.10 12.79
CA PRO A 113 -6.49 7.14 13.89
C PRO A 113 -5.69 7.54 15.12
N MET A 114 -4.70 8.42 15.01
CA MET A 114 -3.92 8.85 16.16
C MET A 114 -3.75 10.38 16.21
N LYS A 115 -3.58 10.87 17.44
CA LYS A 115 -3.38 12.28 17.75
C LYS A 115 -2.09 12.54 18.52
N ASP A 116 -1.66 11.57 19.33
CA ASP A 116 -0.57 11.72 20.28
C ASP A 116 0.11 10.36 20.57
N ARG A 117 1.07 10.40 21.50
CA ARG A 117 1.82 9.23 21.98
C ARG A 117 0.91 8.13 22.55
N ARG A 118 -0.16 8.51 23.27
CA ARG A 118 -1.07 7.53 23.86
C ARG A 118 -1.76 6.69 22.77
N ASP A 119 -2.25 7.36 21.72
CA ASP A 119 -2.87 6.65 20.60
C ASP A 119 -1.86 5.73 19.88
N TRP A 120 -0.61 6.19 19.75
CA TRP A 120 0.47 5.33 19.23
C TRP A 120 0.63 4.07 20.06
N GLU A 121 0.81 4.21 21.36
CA GLU A 121 1.09 3.10 22.27
C GLU A 121 -0.09 2.13 22.43
N THR A 122 -1.33 2.64 22.44
CA THR A 122 -2.52 1.86 22.78
C THR A 122 -3.35 1.42 21.56
N VAL A 123 -3.26 2.12 20.44
CA VAL A 123 -4.09 1.84 19.27
C VAL A 123 -3.27 1.32 18.09
N VAL A 124 -2.24 2.06 17.67
CA VAL A 124 -1.55 1.79 16.41
C VAL A 124 -0.45 0.74 16.58
N ARG A 125 0.52 0.98 17.48
CA ARG A 125 1.69 0.11 17.68
C ARG A 125 1.32 -1.35 17.94
N PRO A 126 0.34 -1.70 18.80
CA PRO A 126 -0.05 -3.09 19.01
C PRO A 126 -0.66 -3.78 17.78
N ARG A 127 -1.11 -2.99 16.79
CA ARG A 127 -1.70 -3.49 15.54
C ARG A 127 -0.69 -3.57 14.38
N LEU A 128 0.51 -3.07 14.59
CA LEU A 128 1.66 -3.25 13.71
C LEU A 128 2.60 -4.32 14.28
N ASP A 129 2.03 -5.48 14.59
CA ASP A 129 2.75 -6.65 15.08
C ASP A 129 3.07 -7.58 13.89
N PRO A 130 4.35 -7.87 13.61
CA PRO A 130 4.75 -8.77 12.52
C PRO A 130 4.32 -10.22 12.76
N ALA A 131 4.09 -10.63 14.03
CA ALA A 131 3.73 -11.99 14.37
C ALA A 131 2.25 -12.33 14.13
N VAL A 132 1.42 -11.35 13.77
CA VAL A 132 0.00 -11.60 13.49
C VAL A 132 -0.14 -12.49 12.25
N PRO A 133 -0.86 -13.64 12.33
CA PRO A 133 -1.07 -14.52 11.19
C PRO A 133 -1.72 -13.81 10.01
N GLY A 134 -1.30 -14.16 8.79
CA GLY A 134 -1.82 -13.57 7.56
C GLY A 134 -1.07 -12.32 7.07
N ARG A 135 -0.06 -11.84 7.79
CA ARG A 135 0.81 -10.74 7.29
C ARG A 135 1.67 -11.15 6.11
N CYS A 136 2.24 -12.35 6.19
CA CYS A 136 3.06 -12.97 5.16
C CYS A 136 2.74 -14.47 5.12
N PRO A 137 2.79 -15.13 3.96
CA PRO A 137 2.74 -16.59 3.90
C PRO A 137 3.79 -17.21 4.80
N SER A 138 3.51 -18.35 5.41
CA SER A 138 4.42 -19.07 6.29
C SER A 138 4.41 -20.58 6.05
N GLY A 139 5.48 -21.27 6.44
CA GLY A 139 5.59 -22.72 6.29
C GLY A 139 5.28 -23.19 4.86
N ALA A 140 4.40 -24.17 4.73
CA ALA A 140 4.04 -24.77 3.45
C ALA A 140 3.43 -23.78 2.42
N GLU A 141 2.74 -22.75 2.89
CA GLU A 141 2.19 -21.71 1.99
C GLU A 141 3.31 -20.90 1.34
N LEU A 142 4.34 -20.53 2.10
CA LEU A 142 5.50 -19.81 1.61
C LEU A 142 6.32 -20.67 0.63
N GLU A 143 6.53 -21.95 0.96
CA GLU A 143 7.21 -22.91 0.08
C GLU A 143 6.45 -23.09 -1.25
N ALA A 144 5.13 -23.24 -1.19
CA ALA A 144 4.27 -23.37 -2.38
C ALA A 144 4.32 -22.10 -3.24
N TYR A 145 4.25 -20.92 -2.60
CA TYR A 145 4.37 -19.64 -3.31
C TYR A 145 5.75 -19.49 -3.98
N ALA A 146 6.83 -19.74 -3.25
CA ALA A 146 8.19 -19.65 -3.78
C ALA A 146 8.40 -20.61 -4.97
N ALA A 147 7.85 -21.83 -4.90
CA ALA A 147 7.89 -22.79 -6.00
C ALA A 147 7.10 -22.29 -7.23
N ALA A 148 5.92 -21.73 -7.02
CA ALA A 148 5.05 -21.23 -8.09
C ALA A 148 5.66 -20.05 -8.87
N VAL A 149 6.43 -19.18 -8.18
CA VAL A 149 7.03 -17.99 -8.80
C VAL A 149 8.47 -18.17 -9.28
N ARG A 150 9.03 -19.36 -9.15
CA ARG A 150 10.44 -19.63 -9.51
C ARG A 150 10.73 -19.37 -10.98
N GLU A 151 9.88 -19.88 -11.87
CA GLU A 151 10.03 -19.80 -13.33
C GLU A 151 9.31 -18.57 -13.94
N ARG A 152 9.02 -17.54 -13.10
CA ARG A 152 8.35 -16.34 -13.56
C ARG A 152 9.18 -15.55 -14.57
N ASP A 153 8.53 -14.91 -15.51
CA ASP A 153 9.10 -14.00 -16.51
C ASP A 153 8.79 -12.52 -16.25
N VAL A 154 8.18 -12.23 -15.08
CA VAL A 154 7.89 -10.87 -14.58
C VAL A 154 8.59 -10.63 -13.25
N PRO A 155 9.00 -9.38 -12.93
CA PRO A 155 9.50 -9.07 -11.60
C PRO A 155 8.38 -9.11 -10.57
N LEU A 156 8.74 -9.41 -9.31
CA LEU A 156 7.82 -9.29 -8.17
C LEU A 156 8.04 -7.96 -7.47
N SER A 157 6.94 -7.36 -7.06
CA SER A 157 6.94 -6.18 -6.21
C SER A 157 6.44 -6.50 -4.81
N LEU A 158 7.05 -5.84 -3.85
CA LEU A 158 6.66 -5.84 -2.45
C LEU A 158 6.39 -4.40 -2.02
N TRP A 159 5.22 -4.15 -1.46
CA TRP A 159 4.98 -2.86 -0.85
C TRP A 159 5.60 -2.85 0.54
N CYS A 160 6.66 -2.08 0.72
CA CYS A 160 7.43 -2.03 1.97
C CYS A 160 7.07 -0.83 2.87
N GLY A 161 5.94 -0.20 2.65
CA GLY A 161 5.51 0.95 3.44
C GLY A 161 6.31 2.22 3.18
N SER A 162 6.25 3.15 4.13
CA SER A 162 6.97 4.43 4.06
C SER A 162 7.20 4.98 5.45
N LEU A 163 8.44 5.37 5.77
CA LEU A 163 8.79 5.98 7.05
C LEU A 163 8.23 7.41 7.23
N TYR A 164 7.77 8.04 6.16
CA TYR A 164 7.02 9.29 6.21
C TYR A 164 5.54 9.08 5.88
N GLY A 165 5.26 8.27 4.85
CA GLY A 165 3.89 8.09 4.34
C GLY A 165 2.95 7.45 5.34
N TRP A 166 3.40 6.42 6.09
CA TRP A 166 2.59 5.80 7.11
C TRP A 166 2.34 6.71 8.33
N PRO A 167 3.35 7.34 8.95
CA PRO A 167 3.09 8.36 9.98
C PRO A 167 2.15 9.47 9.50
N ARG A 168 2.30 9.94 8.25
CA ARG A 168 1.38 10.92 7.66
C ARG A 168 -0.06 10.38 7.56
N SER A 169 -0.24 9.13 7.18
CA SER A 169 -1.58 8.52 7.09
C SER A 169 -2.20 8.26 8.46
N LEU A 170 -1.38 8.12 9.50
CA LEU A 170 -1.83 7.92 10.89
C LEU A 170 -2.16 9.23 11.61
N LEU A 171 -1.48 10.32 11.29
CA LEU A 171 -1.55 11.62 12.01
C LEU A 171 -2.17 12.74 11.17
N GLY A 172 -2.17 12.62 9.86
CA GLY A 172 -2.37 13.73 8.94
C GLY A 172 -1.10 14.56 8.73
N VAL A 173 -1.05 15.25 7.60
CA VAL A 173 0.12 16.06 7.19
C VAL A 173 0.43 17.17 8.21
N GLU A 174 -0.59 17.92 8.62
CA GLU A 174 -0.41 19.06 9.53
C GLU A 174 0.15 18.62 10.89
N ARG A 175 -0.49 17.65 11.53
CA ARG A 175 -0.07 17.15 12.84
C ARG A 175 1.31 16.51 12.80
N LEU A 176 1.60 15.69 11.81
CA LEU A 176 2.94 15.10 11.65
C LEU A 176 4.00 16.18 11.48
N SER A 177 3.72 17.22 10.68
CA SER A 177 4.67 18.32 10.46
C SER A 177 5.01 19.07 11.75
N LEU A 178 4.03 19.30 12.61
CA LEU A 178 4.24 19.90 13.93
C LEU A 178 4.97 18.93 14.88
N MET A 179 4.67 17.64 14.82
CA MET A 179 5.24 16.62 15.71
C MET A 179 6.76 16.45 15.53
N PHE A 180 7.33 16.78 14.39
CA PHE A 180 8.79 16.85 14.21
C PHE A 180 9.46 17.84 15.16
N TYR A 181 8.73 18.85 15.67
CA TYR A 181 9.20 19.84 16.60
C TYR A 181 8.68 19.59 18.04
N ASP A 182 7.43 19.18 18.16
CA ASP A 182 6.76 19.05 19.47
C ASP A 182 7.15 17.74 20.20
N ASP A 183 7.24 16.60 19.48
CA ASP A 183 7.69 15.31 20.01
C ASP A 183 8.51 14.53 18.95
N PRO A 184 9.72 14.99 18.60
CA PRO A 184 10.58 14.30 17.63
C PRO A 184 10.93 12.88 18.08
N ARG A 185 10.93 12.60 19.40
CA ARG A 185 11.18 11.24 19.91
C ARG A 185 10.08 10.27 19.48
N LEU A 186 8.82 10.70 19.54
CA LEU A 186 7.72 9.86 19.05
C LEU A 186 7.85 9.56 17.56
N VAL A 187 8.23 10.54 16.76
CA VAL A 187 8.46 10.33 15.32
C VAL A 187 9.55 9.29 15.07
N HIS A 188 10.67 9.37 15.80
CA HIS A 188 11.74 8.37 15.74
C HIS A 188 11.25 6.97 16.13
N GLU A 189 10.55 6.84 17.27
CA GLU A 189 9.98 5.58 17.74
C GLU A 189 9.02 4.95 16.72
N MET A 190 8.19 5.78 16.07
CA MET A 190 7.32 5.33 14.99
C MET A 190 8.12 4.80 13.79
N CYS A 191 9.12 5.54 13.34
CA CYS A 191 9.95 5.14 12.21
C CYS A 191 10.73 3.85 12.50
N GLU A 192 11.34 3.72 13.67
CA GLU A 192 12.06 2.52 14.11
C GLU A 192 11.13 1.31 14.16
N HIS A 193 9.97 1.44 14.81
CA HIS A 193 8.99 0.36 14.87
C HIS A 193 8.46 -0.05 13.49
N ILE A 194 8.18 0.91 12.61
CA ILE A 194 7.74 0.65 11.25
C ILE A 194 8.84 -0.07 10.46
N ALA A 195 10.09 0.35 10.58
CA ALA A 195 11.21 -0.31 9.92
C ALA A 195 11.38 -1.75 10.39
N ASP A 196 11.38 -1.97 11.71
CA ASP A 196 11.48 -3.31 12.31
C ASP A 196 10.31 -4.21 11.88
N PHE A 197 9.10 -3.67 11.89
CA PHE A 197 7.90 -4.37 11.43
C PHE A 197 8.05 -4.81 9.96
N VAL A 198 8.44 -3.92 9.07
CA VAL A 198 8.62 -4.20 7.64
C VAL A 198 9.71 -5.26 7.43
N ILE A 199 10.85 -5.12 8.09
CA ILE A 199 11.96 -6.07 7.99
C ILE A 199 11.52 -7.47 8.44
N GLN A 200 10.84 -7.58 9.59
CA GLN A 200 10.39 -8.86 10.11
C GLN A 200 9.33 -9.53 9.24
N VAL A 201 8.41 -8.77 8.66
CA VAL A 201 7.38 -9.31 7.75
C VAL A 201 7.98 -9.76 6.41
N LEU A 202 8.93 -8.99 5.85
CA LEU A 202 9.49 -9.28 4.52
C LEU A 202 10.62 -10.29 4.51
N THR A 203 11.39 -10.40 5.59
CA THR A 203 12.56 -11.30 5.63
C THR A 203 12.24 -12.75 5.22
N PRO A 204 11.16 -13.39 5.71
CA PRO A 204 10.86 -14.76 5.34
C PRO A 204 10.63 -14.96 3.84
N ILE A 205 9.91 -14.05 3.18
CA ILE A 205 9.62 -14.17 1.76
C ILE A 205 10.85 -13.84 0.90
N LEU A 206 11.61 -12.82 1.28
CA LEU A 206 12.85 -12.44 0.57
C LEU A 206 13.95 -13.50 0.67
N ALA A 207 13.93 -14.32 1.72
CA ALA A 207 14.87 -15.44 1.87
C ALA A 207 14.59 -16.64 0.96
N GLN A 208 13.39 -16.72 0.36
CA GLN A 208 12.97 -17.87 -0.45
C GLN A 208 12.65 -17.52 -1.91
N VAL A 209 12.45 -16.24 -2.20
CA VAL A 209 12.11 -15.77 -3.55
C VAL A 209 13.30 -14.98 -4.10
N GLU A 210 13.96 -15.57 -5.12
CA GLU A 210 15.06 -14.93 -5.87
C GLU A 210 14.56 -13.98 -6.95
#